data_8f9789e8680259950003fcfd304afb5a
#
_entry.id   8f9789e8680259950003fcfd304afb5a
#
_cell.length_a   1.000
_cell.length_b   1.000
_cell.length_c   1.000
_cell.angle_alpha   90.00
_cell.angle_beta   90.00
_cell.angle_gamma   90.00
#
_symmetry.space_group_name_H-M   'P 1'
#
loop_
_entity.id
_entity.type
_entity.pdbx_description
1 polymer ?
#
loop_
_entity_poly.entity_id
_entity_poly.type
_entity_poly.pdbx_seq_one_letter_code
_entity_poly.pdbx_strand_id
1 'polypeptide(L)'
;MCDTRRRDILIGGAALLGLSMKEAKSIVAATKPEVGKVDQLASEVYFHEGDLAKGHCNNGWIIFEDYVLVIDANFPSGANEILPKIKSLTDKPIRFAFDTHHHGDHAYGNQIWVENGATPIAHTGVVDEMKKYETGYYGGKPGRWEDTAKARPDVAATKLKPPSVLFPREMVFDDGKHRVELMHLGVAHTHGDAFAWLPKERILFTGDACVNGPYNYVGDGDVEKWVATLDAARKLGARVICPGHGPRGVGDVLADQQRFFQSLREQVSALVKAKKSGQQVRDAIEGINAKLSADQQIARYVGKGDGFGSQVEKVYNEMTGQQLPAKKVASDARSRHARAHGLALA
;
A
#
# COMPACT_ATOMS: atom_id res chain seq x y z
N MET A 1 42.21 61.68 18.83
CA MET A 1 41.77 62.01 17.49
C MET A 1 41.30 60.70 16.90
N CYS A 2 40.04 60.40 16.96
CA CYS A 2 39.03 60.63 15.94
C CYS A 2 39.44 59.95 14.65
N ASP A 3 38.73 59.05 14.00
CA ASP A 3 37.26 59.02 13.80
C ASP A 3 36.90 57.71 13.07
N THR A 4 35.76 57.18 13.44
CA THR A 4 34.71 56.51 12.65
C THR A 4 35.04 55.86 11.31
N ARG A 5 34.64 54.57 11.15
CA ARG A 5 33.57 54.11 10.27
C ARG A 5 33.21 52.64 10.55
N ARG A 6 32.21 52.40 11.34
CA ARG A 6 31.31 51.27 11.24
C ARG A 6 30.11 51.70 10.38
N ARG A 7 29.89 51.05 9.26
CA ARG A 7 28.56 50.82 8.64
C ARG A 7 28.72 49.94 7.39
N ASP A 8 27.76 49.08 7.28
CA ASP A 8 27.36 48.32 6.06
C ASP A 8 27.97 46.89 5.88
N ILE A 9 27.48 45.95 6.72
CA ILE A 9 27.23 44.57 6.29
C ILE A 9 25.98 44.12 7.04
N LEU A 10 24.83 44.34 6.48
CA LEU A 10 23.56 43.69 6.80
C LEU A 10 22.59 43.99 5.65
N ILE A 11 22.59 43.14 4.63
CA ILE A 11 21.47 42.83 3.72
C ILE A 11 22.01 41.80 2.74
N GLY A 12 21.69 40.54 2.92
CA GLY A 12 22.09 39.46 1.99
C GLY A 12 21.63 38.06 2.41
N GLY A 13 20.90 37.95 3.53
CA GLY A 13 20.54 36.64 4.08
C GLY A 13 19.10 36.17 3.88
N ALA A 14 18.23 36.95 3.26
CA ALA A 14 16.79 36.62 3.22
C ALA A 14 16.25 36.15 1.85
N ALA A 15 17.05 36.16 0.81
CA ALA A 15 16.57 35.84 -0.56
C ALA A 15 16.76 34.37 -0.98
N LEU A 16 17.62 33.60 -0.32
CA LEU A 16 17.92 32.22 -0.73
C LEU A 16 16.99 31.14 -0.12
N LEU A 17 16.25 31.45 0.94
CA LEU A 17 15.30 30.51 1.54
C LEU A 17 13.91 30.53 0.89
N GLY A 18 13.59 31.54 0.07
CA GLY A 18 12.27 31.68 -0.57
C GLY A 18 12.15 30.92 -1.90
N LEU A 19 13.24 30.62 -2.58
CA LEU A 19 13.24 29.93 -3.89
C LEU A 19 13.02 28.43 -3.74
N SER A 20 13.59 27.80 -2.72
CA SER A 20 13.47 26.34 -2.51
C SER A 20 12.05 25.86 -2.15
N MET A 21 11.26 26.70 -1.46
CA MET A 21 9.89 26.34 -1.08
C MET A 21 8.85 26.53 -2.20
N LYS A 22 9.12 27.38 -3.19
CA LYS A 22 8.26 27.54 -4.36
C LYS A 22 8.47 26.44 -5.39
N GLU A 23 9.71 25.99 -5.58
CA GLU A 23 10.03 24.88 -6.49
C GLU A 23 9.51 23.54 -5.96
N ALA A 24 9.62 23.27 -4.66
CA ALA A 24 9.07 22.05 -4.07
C ALA A 24 7.52 21.99 -4.12
N LYS A 25 6.83 23.13 -4.10
CA LYS A 25 5.38 23.20 -4.32
C LYS A 25 4.99 22.99 -5.79
N SER A 26 5.86 23.35 -6.72
CA SER A 26 5.60 23.26 -8.17
C SER A 26 5.63 21.82 -8.68
N ILE A 27 6.50 20.95 -8.15
CA ILE A 27 6.65 19.58 -8.62
C ILE A 27 5.47 18.68 -8.19
N VAL A 28 4.93 18.87 -6.99
CA VAL A 28 3.79 18.07 -6.48
C VAL A 28 2.44 18.48 -7.05
N ALA A 29 2.32 19.72 -7.55
CA ALA A 29 1.04 20.25 -8.05
C ALA A 29 0.83 20.05 -9.57
N ALA A 30 1.84 19.59 -10.32
CA ALA A 30 1.85 19.78 -11.78
C ALA A 30 1.14 18.70 -12.60
N THR A 31 0.89 17.49 -12.08
CA THR A 31 0.19 16.45 -12.86
C THR A 31 -0.80 15.68 -12.00
N LYS A 32 -2.05 15.56 -12.46
CA LYS A 32 -2.95 14.54 -11.90
C LYS A 32 -2.33 13.17 -12.16
N PRO A 33 -2.32 12.27 -11.13
CA PRO A 33 -1.91 10.89 -11.36
C PRO A 33 -2.78 10.30 -12.47
N GLU A 34 -2.17 9.58 -13.38
CA GLU A 34 -2.85 8.95 -14.50
C GLU A 34 -2.39 7.50 -14.57
N VAL A 35 -3.36 6.59 -14.56
CA VAL A 35 -3.12 5.14 -14.62
C VAL A 35 -2.18 4.79 -15.78
N GLY A 36 -1.17 4.00 -15.49
CA GLY A 36 -0.16 3.56 -16.46
C GLY A 36 0.94 4.58 -16.78
N LYS A 37 0.86 5.81 -16.27
CA LYS A 37 1.93 6.80 -16.41
C LYS A 37 2.94 6.74 -15.28
N VAL A 38 4.15 7.17 -15.60
CA VAL A 38 5.24 7.33 -14.65
C VAL A 38 5.28 8.77 -14.18
N ASP A 39 5.12 8.97 -12.88
CA ASP A 39 5.30 10.27 -12.22
C ASP A 39 6.69 10.34 -11.59
N GLN A 40 7.47 11.34 -11.93
CA GLN A 40 8.70 11.65 -11.19
C GLN A 40 8.35 12.50 -9.96
N LEU A 41 8.54 11.94 -8.77
CA LEU A 41 8.19 12.60 -7.50
C LEU A 41 9.32 13.49 -6.97
N ALA A 42 10.54 13.09 -7.22
CA ALA A 42 11.78 13.81 -6.92
C ALA A 42 12.87 13.37 -7.90
N SER A 43 14.09 13.93 -7.79
CA SER A 43 15.21 13.44 -8.60
C SER A 43 15.36 11.94 -8.39
N GLU A 44 15.26 11.15 -9.48
CA GLU A 44 15.45 9.69 -9.48
C GLU A 44 14.49 8.89 -8.56
N VAL A 45 13.36 9.48 -8.16
CA VAL A 45 12.30 8.84 -7.40
C VAL A 45 11.00 8.87 -8.20
N TYR A 46 10.42 7.71 -8.45
CA TYR A 46 9.30 7.54 -9.38
C TYR A 46 8.14 6.78 -8.76
N PHE A 47 6.94 7.07 -9.24
CA PHE A 47 5.70 6.40 -8.91
C PHE A 47 4.95 6.03 -10.19
N HIS A 48 4.29 4.90 -10.17
CA HIS A 48 3.45 4.41 -11.25
C HIS A 48 2.12 3.94 -10.67
N GLU A 49 1.01 4.55 -11.11
CA GLU A 49 -0.32 4.11 -10.71
C GLU A 49 -0.71 2.88 -11.52
N GLY A 50 -0.98 1.78 -10.83
CA GLY A 50 -1.34 0.49 -11.42
C GLY A 50 -2.74 0.49 -12.01
N ASP A 51 -2.95 -0.35 -13.02
CA ASP A 51 -4.25 -0.56 -13.64
C ASP A 51 -5.06 -1.60 -12.85
N LEU A 52 -5.99 -1.12 -12.03
CA LEU A 52 -6.88 -1.96 -11.23
C LEU A 52 -7.75 -2.91 -12.09
N ALA A 53 -8.06 -2.55 -13.34
CA ALA A 53 -8.80 -3.45 -14.23
C ALA A 53 -7.98 -4.69 -14.60
N LYS A 54 -6.65 -4.60 -14.53
CA LYS A 54 -5.72 -5.72 -14.69
C LYS A 54 -5.35 -6.38 -13.35
N GLY A 55 -5.81 -5.83 -12.23
CA GLY A 55 -5.43 -6.22 -10.88
C GLY A 55 -4.02 -5.79 -10.49
N HIS A 56 -3.47 -4.76 -11.13
CA HIS A 56 -2.13 -4.27 -10.82
C HIS A 56 -2.16 -3.30 -9.63
N CYS A 57 -1.22 -3.48 -8.69
CA CYS A 57 -0.97 -2.51 -7.65
C CYS A 57 -0.15 -1.32 -8.18
N ASN A 58 -0.05 -0.28 -7.38
CA ASN A 58 0.90 0.81 -7.62
C ASN A 58 2.34 0.34 -7.39
N ASN A 59 3.27 0.97 -8.08
CA ASN A 59 4.70 0.70 -7.92
C ASN A 59 5.48 1.97 -7.69
N GLY A 60 6.65 1.82 -7.09
CA GLY A 60 7.66 2.86 -7.03
C GLY A 60 9.02 2.32 -7.41
N TRP A 61 9.95 3.21 -7.76
CA TRP A 61 11.36 2.86 -7.84
C TRP A 61 12.24 4.06 -7.55
N ILE A 62 13.39 3.76 -6.99
CA ILE A 62 14.44 4.71 -6.67
C ILE A 62 15.71 4.30 -7.40
N ILE A 63 16.29 5.24 -8.18
CA ILE A 63 17.55 5.05 -8.89
C ILE A 63 18.67 5.58 -8.00
N PHE A 64 19.34 4.68 -7.29
CA PHE A 64 20.54 4.95 -6.51
C PHE A 64 21.76 5.16 -7.43
N GLU A 65 22.93 5.48 -6.87
CA GLU A 65 24.15 5.72 -7.65
C GLU A 65 24.52 4.50 -8.53
N ASP A 66 24.42 3.28 -8.00
CA ASP A 66 24.87 2.06 -8.68
C ASP A 66 23.75 1.06 -9.03
N TYR A 67 22.51 1.27 -8.58
CA TYR A 67 21.42 0.31 -8.75
C TYR A 67 20.04 0.94 -8.65
N VAL A 68 19.03 0.13 -8.96
CA VAL A 68 17.62 0.47 -8.76
C VAL A 68 17.02 -0.42 -7.66
N LEU A 69 16.28 0.20 -6.75
CA LEU A 69 15.34 -0.45 -5.82
C LEU A 69 13.92 -0.27 -6.36
N VAL A 70 13.21 -1.37 -6.58
CA VAL A 70 11.78 -1.37 -6.94
C VAL A 70 10.95 -1.58 -5.68
N ILE A 71 9.80 -0.92 -5.58
CA ILE A 71 8.82 -1.05 -4.52
C ILE A 71 7.58 -1.72 -5.10
N ASP A 72 7.21 -2.85 -4.53
CA ASP A 72 6.24 -3.84 -4.93
C ASP A 72 6.56 -4.55 -6.26
N ALA A 73 6.50 -5.86 -6.20
CA ALA A 73 6.79 -6.71 -7.34
C ALA A 73 5.64 -6.77 -8.36
N ASN A 74 4.42 -6.37 -7.97
CA ASN A 74 3.20 -6.49 -8.76
C ASN A 74 2.83 -7.96 -9.09
N PHE A 75 1.78 -8.17 -9.90
CA PHE A 75 1.62 -9.42 -10.64
C PHE A 75 2.66 -9.53 -11.76
N PRO A 76 2.94 -10.74 -12.30
CA PRO A 76 3.91 -10.90 -13.38
C PRO A 76 3.63 -10.02 -14.60
N SER A 77 2.36 -9.82 -14.98
CA SER A 77 1.98 -8.93 -16.07
C SER A 77 2.30 -7.46 -15.77
N GLY A 78 2.08 -7.02 -14.52
CA GLY A 78 2.42 -5.66 -14.09
C GLY A 78 3.93 -5.45 -14.03
N ALA A 79 4.70 -6.41 -13.50
CA ALA A 79 6.16 -6.36 -13.51
C ALA A 79 6.71 -6.21 -14.94
N ASN A 80 6.18 -6.98 -15.89
CA ASN A 80 6.55 -6.91 -17.31
C ASN A 80 6.16 -5.57 -17.97
N GLU A 81 5.10 -4.90 -17.49
CA GLU A 81 4.71 -3.57 -17.95
C GLU A 81 5.66 -2.47 -17.43
N ILE A 82 6.15 -2.61 -16.19
CA ILE A 82 6.97 -1.60 -15.51
C ILE A 82 8.45 -1.72 -15.87
N LEU A 83 8.97 -2.93 -16.02
CA LEU A 83 10.37 -3.20 -16.29
C LEU A 83 10.95 -2.37 -17.48
N PRO A 84 10.30 -2.31 -18.66
CA PRO A 84 10.80 -1.48 -19.76
C PRO A 84 10.73 0.02 -19.45
N LYS A 85 9.79 0.48 -18.61
CA LYS A 85 9.69 1.88 -18.19
C LYS A 85 10.91 2.25 -17.33
N ILE A 86 11.33 1.39 -16.40
CA ILE A 86 12.55 1.59 -15.60
C ILE A 86 13.77 1.61 -16.51
N LYS A 87 13.91 0.62 -17.41
CA LYS A 87 15.03 0.51 -18.34
C LYS A 87 15.13 1.68 -19.33
N SER A 88 14.04 2.38 -19.60
CA SER A 88 14.08 3.61 -20.43
C SER A 88 14.62 4.83 -19.69
N LEU A 89 14.71 4.79 -18.37
CA LEU A 89 15.19 5.89 -17.53
C LEU A 89 16.64 5.71 -17.09
N THR A 90 17.14 4.47 -17.07
CA THR A 90 18.49 4.17 -16.60
C THR A 90 18.99 2.81 -17.07
N ASP A 91 20.31 2.71 -17.32
CA ASP A 91 20.99 1.44 -17.59
C ASP A 91 21.49 0.73 -16.33
N LYS A 92 21.27 1.33 -15.14
CA LYS A 92 21.69 0.74 -13.87
C LYS A 92 20.95 -0.57 -13.59
N PRO A 93 21.63 -1.56 -12.99
CA PRO A 93 21.01 -2.84 -12.68
C PRO A 93 19.90 -2.70 -11.63
N ILE A 94 18.80 -3.41 -11.81
CA ILE A 94 17.79 -3.57 -10.76
C ILE A 94 18.34 -4.60 -9.77
N ARG A 95 18.66 -4.16 -8.55
CA ARG A 95 19.29 -5.02 -7.54
C ARG A 95 18.33 -5.56 -6.51
N PHE A 96 17.27 -4.82 -6.24
CA PHE A 96 16.33 -5.16 -5.16
C PHE A 96 14.90 -4.90 -5.61
N ALA A 97 13.98 -5.81 -5.19
CA ALA A 97 12.54 -5.64 -5.26
C ALA A 97 11.99 -5.79 -3.83
N PHE A 98 11.38 -4.75 -3.30
CA PHE A 98 10.81 -4.75 -1.96
C PHE A 98 9.32 -5.04 -2.03
N ASP A 99 8.88 -6.14 -1.42
CA ASP A 99 7.47 -6.46 -1.25
C ASP A 99 6.96 -5.79 0.04
N THR A 100 6.02 -4.87 -0.10
CA THR A 100 5.42 -4.19 1.07
C THR A 100 4.64 -5.15 1.94
N HIS A 101 4.01 -6.18 1.33
CA HIS A 101 3.30 -7.26 1.99
C HIS A 101 3.15 -8.48 1.07
N HIS A 102 2.49 -9.54 1.53
CA HIS A 102 2.50 -10.86 0.88
C HIS A 102 1.44 -11.06 -0.20
N HIS A 103 0.51 -10.13 -0.44
CA HIS A 103 -0.55 -10.34 -1.43
C HIS A 103 -0.01 -10.44 -2.85
N GLY A 104 -0.75 -11.17 -3.69
CA GLY A 104 -0.26 -11.60 -4.99
C GLY A 104 0.03 -10.45 -5.96
N ASP A 105 -0.77 -9.40 -5.93
CA ASP A 105 -0.57 -8.20 -6.74
C ASP A 105 0.61 -7.32 -6.26
N HIS A 106 1.22 -7.64 -5.12
CA HIS A 106 2.43 -6.99 -4.60
C HIS A 106 3.67 -7.89 -4.67
N ALA A 107 3.51 -9.23 -4.67
CA ALA A 107 4.62 -10.16 -4.52
C ALA A 107 4.76 -11.22 -5.63
N TYR A 108 3.71 -11.52 -6.40
CA TYR A 108 3.77 -12.65 -7.36
C TYR A 108 4.63 -12.36 -8.61
N GLY A 109 4.96 -11.10 -8.88
CA GLY A 109 5.90 -10.72 -9.93
C GLY A 109 7.38 -10.93 -9.58
N ASN A 110 7.71 -11.38 -8.38
CA ASN A 110 9.10 -11.55 -7.92
C ASN A 110 9.97 -12.38 -8.87
N GLN A 111 9.43 -13.41 -9.54
CA GLN A 111 10.21 -14.16 -10.53
C GLN A 111 10.74 -13.26 -11.65
N ILE A 112 9.93 -12.34 -12.17
CA ILE A 112 10.32 -11.41 -13.25
C ILE A 112 11.49 -10.53 -12.78
N TRP A 113 11.44 -10.03 -11.55
CA TRP A 113 12.51 -9.21 -10.99
C TRP A 113 13.79 -10.02 -10.76
N VAL A 114 13.67 -11.26 -10.24
CA VAL A 114 14.81 -12.18 -10.05
C VAL A 114 15.51 -12.51 -11.38
N GLU A 115 14.75 -12.78 -12.44
CA GLU A 115 15.29 -13.04 -13.78
C GLU A 115 15.98 -11.80 -14.38
N ASN A 116 15.68 -10.60 -13.88
CA ASN A 116 16.33 -9.35 -14.24
C ASN A 116 17.38 -8.88 -13.22
N GLY A 117 17.83 -9.78 -12.32
CA GLY A 117 18.96 -9.57 -11.41
C GLY A 117 18.60 -9.03 -10.04
N ALA A 118 17.32 -8.83 -9.72
CA ALA A 118 16.91 -8.32 -8.42
C ALA A 118 16.84 -9.42 -7.35
N THR A 119 17.06 -9.02 -6.11
CA THR A 119 16.83 -9.84 -4.91
C THR A 119 15.54 -9.35 -4.24
N PRO A 120 14.52 -10.19 -4.08
CA PRO A 120 13.31 -9.84 -3.35
C PRO A 120 13.58 -9.67 -1.85
N ILE A 121 13.08 -8.58 -1.29
CA ILE A 121 13.24 -8.17 0.11
C ILE A 121 11.87 -7.96 0.73
N ALA A 122 11.68 -8.36 1.99
CA ALA A 122 10.46 -8.06 2.74
C ALA A 122 10.69 -8.07 4.25
N HIS A 123 9.68 -7.60 4.98
CA HIS A 123 9.56 -7.85 6.41
C HIS A 123 9.39 -9.35 6.68
N THR A 124 9.92 -9.85 7.80
CA THR A 124 9.83 -11.27 8.18
C THR A 124 8.39 -11.81 8.18
N GLY A 125 7.42 -11.00 8.59
CA GLY A 125 6.00 -11.34 8.59
C GLY A 125 5.42 -11.68 7.21
N VAL A 126 6.00 -11.18 6.12
CA VAL A 126 5.58 -11.52 4.75
C VAL A 126 5.76 -13.01 4.49
N VAL A 127 6.93 -13.55 4.84
CA VAL A 127 7.22 -14.98 4.65
C VAL A 127 6.39 -15.84 5.60
N ASP A 128 6.14 -15.36 6.82
CA ASP A 128 5.28 -16.08 7.79
C ASP A 128 3.83 -16.16 7.31
N GLU A 129 3.30 -15.11 6.68
CA GLU A 129 1.98 -15.13 6.05
C GLU A 129 1.97 -16.02 4.80
N MET A 130 3.00 -15.99 3.96
CA MET A 130 3.13 -16.90 2.82
C MET A 130 3.12 -18.36 3.26
N LYS A 131 3.80 -18.72 4.35
CA LYS A 131 3.72 -20.07 4.94
C LYS A 131 2.30 -20.48 5.25
N LYS A 132 1.50 -19.57 5.72
CA LYS A 132 0.14 -19.78 6.17
C LYS A 132 -0.87 -19.84 5.03
N TYR A 133 -0.73 -18.96 4.04
CA TYR A 133 -1.70 -18.77 2.97
C TYR A 133 -1.23 -19.30 1.61
N GLU A 134 0.07 -19.42 1.39
CA GLU A 134 0.68 -19.93 0.16
C GLU A 134 1.24 -21.34 0.40
N THR A 135 0.34 -22.28 0.64
CA THR A 135 0.73 -23.65 1.03
C THR A 135 1.63 -24.36 0.05
N GLY A 136 1.54 -24.07 -1.24
CA GLY A 136 2.47 -24.55 -2.27
C GLY A 136 3.93 -24.14 -2.06
N TYR A 137 4.16 -23.06 -1.32
CA TYR A 137 5.49 -22.56 -1.00
C TYR A 137 6.32 -23.53 -0.15
N TYR A 138 5.69 -24.20 0.82
CA TYR A 138 6.35 -25.16 1.72
C TYR A 138 5.94 -26.61 1.46
N GLY A 139 5.24 -26.87 0.38
CA GLY A 139 4.57 -28.15 0.13
C GLY A 139 3.24 -28.24 0.88
N GLY A 140 2.37 -29.10 0.44
CA GLY A 140 1.07 -29.35 1.04
C GLY A 140 -0.09 -29.11 0.07
N LYS A 141 -1.23 -28.63 0.60
CA LYS A 141 -2.45 -28.40 -0.22
C LYS A 141 -2.28 -27.16 -1.07
N PRO A 142 -3.00 -27.06 -2.21
CA PRO A 142 -3.08 -25.82 -2.98
C PRO A 142 -3.44 -24.62 -2.11
N GLY A 143 -2.73 -23.51 -2.30
CA GLY A 143 -2.94 -22.23 -1.63
C GLY A 143 -3.37 -21.13 -2.58
N ARG A 144 -3.25 -19.89 -2.15
CA ARG A 144 -3.66 -18.73 -2.96
C ARG A 144 -2.93 -18.60 -4.28
N TRP A 145 -1.64 -18.94 -4.31
CA TRP A 145 -0.87 -18.95 -5.55
C TRP A 145 -1.54 -19.83 -6.61
N GLU A 146 -1.82 -21.09 -6.25
CA GLU A 146 -2.40 -22.08 -7.17
C GLU A 146 -3.82 -21.68 -7.59
N ASP A 147 -4.59 -21.11 -6.66
CA ASP A 147 -5.94 -20.62 -6.97
C ASP A 147 -5.90 -19.38 -7.87
N THR A 148 -4.96 -18.47 -7.64
CA THR A 148 -4.72 -17.31 -8.50
C THR A 148 -4.25 -17.76 -9.89
N ALA A 149 -3.35 -18.74 -9.97
CA ALA A 149 -2.85 -19.28 -11.23
C ALA A 149 -3.95 -19.90 -12.12
N LYS A 150 -5.00 -20.49 -11.51
CA LYS A 150 -6.17 -20.98 -12.26
C LYS A 150 -6.92 -19.87 -12.95
N ALA A 151 -6.93 -18.66 -12.39
CA ALA A 151 -7.68 -17.51 -12.90
C ALA A 151 -6.81 -16.56 -13.73
N ARG A 152 -5.47 -16.58 -13.54
CA ARG A 152 -4.52 -15.65 -14.16
C ARG A 152 -3.43 -16.37 -14.93
N PRO A 153 -3.44 -16.30 -16.28
CA PRO A 153 -2.41 -16.94 -17.11
C PRO A 153 -0.99 -16.43 -16.85
N ASP A 154 -0.82 -15.16 -16.48
CA ASP A 154 0.47 -14.55 -16.15
C ASP A 154 1.07 -15.18 -14.89
N VAL A 155 0.26 -15.46 -13.87
CA VAL A 155 0.68 -16.18 -12.66
C VAL A 155 0.97 -17.65 -12.98
N ALA A 156 0.11 -18.32 -13.76
CA ALA A 156 0.31 -19.71 -14.15
C ALA A 156 1.60 -19.95 -14.95
N ALA A 157 2.07 -18.95 -15.68
CA ALA A 157 3.30 -19.00 -16.47
C ALA A 157 4.59 -18.77 -15.65
N THR A 158 4.47 -18.46 -14.36
CA THR A 158 5.60 -18.16 -13.47
C THR A 158 5.64 -19.12 -12.28
N LYS A 159 6.63 -18.94 -11.41
CA LYS A 159 6.76 -19.68 -10.14
C LYS A 159 6.78 -18.70 -8.99
N LEU A 160 6.14 -19.06 -7.90
CA LEU A 160 6.21 -18.29 -6.66
C LEU A 160 7.68 -18.15 -6.23
N LYS A 161 8.12 -16.90 -6.04
CA LYS A 161 9.47 -16.53 -5.62
C LYS A 161 9.38 -15.68 -4.36
N PRO A 162 9.39 -16.28 -3.19
CA PRO A 162 9.33 -15.54 -1.94
C PRO A 162 10.57 -14.67 -1.73
N PRO A 163 10.44 -13.60 -0.94
CA PRO A 163 11.58 -12.79 -0.51
C PRO A 163 12.66 -13.63 0.16
N SER A 164 13.91 -13.38 -0.23
CA SER A 164 15.08 -14.11 0.29
C SER A 164 15.93 -13.28 1.24
N VAL A 165 15.77 -11.95 1.23
CA VAL A 165 16.37 -11.04 2.21
C VAL A 165 15.26 -10.49 3.09
N LEU A 166 15.38 -10.71 4.39
CA LEU A 166 14.34 -10.41 5.36
C LEU A 166 14.84 -9.47 6.45
N PHE A 167 13.98 -8.56 6.88
CA PHE A 167 14.26 -7.69 8.03
C PHE A 167 13.15 -7.76 9.07
N PRO A 168 13.48 -7.72 10.38
CA PRO A 168 12.48 -7.87 11.44
C PRO A 168 11.80 -6.56 11.85
N ARG A 169 12.40 -5.41 11.57
CA ARG A 169 11.86 -4.08 11.93
C ARG A 169 12.18 -3.01 10.91
N GLU A 170 13.43 -2.92 10.51
CA GLU A 170 13.95 -1.85 9.66
C GLU A 170 15.12 -2.33 8.82
N MET A 171 15.22 -1.82 7.61
CA MET A 171 16.37 -1.95 6.72
C MET A 171 16.59 -0.63 6.00
N VAL A 172 17.84 -0.21 5.86
CA VAL A 172 18.18 1.09 5.27
C VAL A 172 19.01 0.91 4.02
N PHE A 173 18.64 1.62 2.96
CA PHE A 173 19.42 1.82 1.76
C PHE A 173 19.90 3.28 1.73
N ASP A 174 21.17 3.52 1.62
CA ASP A 174 21.75 4.87 1.65
C ASP A 174 23.01 4.91 0.80
N ASP A 175 23.04 5.77 -0.21
CA ASP A 175 24.21 6.03 -1.07
C ASP A 175 24.76 7.46 -0.89
N GLY A 176 24.29 8.18 0.13
CA GLY A 176 24.61 9.57 0.38
C GLY A 176 23.76 10.55 -0.42
N LYS A 177 23.18 10.14 -1.54
CA LYS A 177 22.24 10.93 -2.37
C LYS A 177 20.80 10.66 -2.00
N HIS A 178 20.43 9.38 -1.98
CA HIS A 178 19.12 8.88 -1.57
C HIS A 178 19.25 8.01 -0.32
N ARG A 179 18.27 8.19 0.57
CA ARG A 179 18.10 7.34 1.74
C ARG A 179 16.67 6.80 1.74
N VAL A 180 16.53 5.47 1.76
CA VAL A 180 15.26 4.77 1.88
C VAL A 180 15.29 3.91 3.13
N GLU A 181 14.32 4.11 3.99
CA GLU A 181 14.11 3.33 5.21
C GLU A 181 12.90 2.41 5.01
N LEU A 182 13.15 1.11 4.86
CA LEU A 182 12.11 0.09 4.88
C LEU A 182 11.76 -0.19 6.34
N MET A 183 10.51 -0.02 6.74
CA MET A 183 10.15 -0.12 8.15
C MET A 183 8.78 -0.79 8.37
N HIS A 184 8.72 -1.70 9.34
CA HIS A 184 7.47 -2.23 9.85
C HIS A 184 6.98 -1.35 10.99
N LEU A 185 5.88 -0.61 10.77
CA LEU A 185 5.30 0.31 11.74
C LEU A 185 4.22 -0.34 12.62
N GLY A 186 3.81 -1.55 12.27
CA GLY A 186 2.78 -2.32 12.97
C GLY A 186 1.91 -3.11 12.00
N VAL A 187 1.03 -3.93 12.57
CA VAL A 187 0.02 -4.70 11.81
C VAL A 187 -1.05 -3.75 11.29
N ALA A 188 -1.44 -3.91 10.03
CA ALA A 188 -2.50 -3.14 9.40
C ALA A 188 -3.34 -4.01 8.47
N HIS A 189 -3.09 -3.93 7.16
CA HIS A 189 -3.72 -4.72 6.11
C HIS A 189 -3.33 -6.21 6.20
N THR A 190 -2.07 -6.45 6.58
CA THR A 190 -1.51 -7.77 6.89
C THR A 190 -0.64 -7.72 8.15
N HIS A 191 -0.14 -8.87 8.58
CA HIS A 191 0.82 -8.92 9.69
C HIS A 191 2.25 -8.57 9.27
N GLY A 192 2.51 -8.56 7.96
CA GLY A 192 3.83 -8.30 7.39
C GLY A 192 4.00 -6.94 6.74
N ASP A 193 3.04 -6.02 6.88
CA ASP A 193 3.11 -4.71 6.22
C ASP A 193 4.37 -3.95 6.56
N ALA A 194 5.03 -3.44 5.53
CA ALA A 194 6.16 -2.55 5.70
C ALA A 194 6.12 -1.41 4.68
N PHE A 195 6.69 -0.30 5.08
CA PHE A 195 6.68 0.98 4.37
C PHE A 195 8.05 1.28 3.81
N ALA A 196 8.14 2.00 2.69
CA ALA A 196 9.39 2.60 2.25
C ALA A 196 9.32 4.13 2.42
N TRP A 197 10.13 4.64 3.34
CA TRP A 197 10.20 6.04 3.71
C TRP A 197 11.45 6.71 3.14
N LEU A 198 11.27 7.83 2.45
CA LEU A 198 12.34 8.70 1.95
C LEU A 198 12.33 9.99 2.78
N PRO A 199 13.15 10.08 3.84
CA PRO A 199 13.06 11.18 4.81
C PRO A 199 13.42 12.54 4.23
N LYS A 200 14.38 12.60 3.32
CA LYS A 200 14.82 13.84 2.66
C LYS A 200 13.73 14.39 1.74
N GLU A 201 13.15 13.55 0.92
CA GLU A 201 12.10 13.89 -0.06
C GLU A 201 10.73 14.00 0.61
N ARG A 202 10.56 13.39 1.79
CA ARG A 202 9.30 13.26 2.52
C ARG A 202 8.24 12.52 1.71
N ILE A 203 8.66 11.43 1.06
CA ILE A 203 7.83 10.53 0.28
C ILE A 203 7.67 9.21 1.04
N LEU A 204 6.45 8.71 1.14
CA LEU A 204 6.13 7.45 1.81
C LEU A 204 5.37 6.52 0.86
N PHE A 205 5.94 5.37 0.56
CA PHE A 205 5.27 4.25 -0.09
C PHE A 205 4.71 3.34 1.00
N THR A 206 3.45 2.99 0.90
CA THR A 206 2.72 2.37 2.02
C THR A 206 2.26 0.94 1.75
N GLY A 207 2.35 0.46 0.51
CA GLY A 207 1.56 -0.71 0.14
C GLY A 207 0.09 -0.51 0.54
N ASP A 208 -0.60 -1.59 0.82
CA ASP A 208 -2.02 -1.55 1.17
C ASP A 208 -2.30 -1.20 2.65
N ALA A 209 -1.24 -0.99 3.45
CA ALA A 209 -1.42 -0.35 4.76
C ALA A 209 -2.05 1.06 4.60
N CYS A 210 -1.89 1.68 3.41
CA CYS A 210 -2.71 2.83 3.02
C CYS A 210 -3.11 2.72 1.54
N VAL A 211 -4.41 2.83 1.28
CA VAL A 211 -4.99 2.89 -0.07
C VAL A 211 -5.72 4.23 -0.23
N ASN A 212 -5.89 4.69 -1.46
CA ASN A 212 -6.64 5.93 -1.75
C ASN A 212 -7.87 5.61 -2.61
N GLY A 213 -8.84 4.97 -1.97
CA GLY A 213 -10.08 4.50 -2.60
C GLY A 213 -10.72 3.35 -1.82
N PRO A 214 -11.75 2.70 -2.36
CA PRO A 214 -12.52 1.66 -1.68
C PRO A 214 -11.84 0.28 -1.74
N TYR A 215 -10.54 0.22 -1.55
CA TYR A 215 -9.71 -1.00 -1.73
C TYR A 215 -9.26 -1.62 -0.40
N ASN A 216 -9.97 -1.33 0.69
CA ASN A 216 -9.65 -1.79 2.04
C ASN A 216 -10.04 -3.25 2.25
N TYR A 217 -9.22 -4.19 1.80
CA TYR A 217 -9.37 -5.59 2.19
C TYR A 217 -8.87 -5.79 3.62
N VAL A 218 -9.65 -6.46 4.46
CA VAL A 218 -9.39 -6.60 5.90
C VAL A 218 -9.18 -8.05 6.34
N GLY A 219 -9.19 -8.99 5.41
CA GLY A 219 -9.20 -10.43 5.71
C GLY A 219 -7.98 -10.91 6.51
N ASP A 220 -6.81 -10.43 6.16
CA ASP A 220 -5.51 -10.85 6.74
C ASP A 220 -4.95 -9.85 7.75
N GLY A 221 -5.67 -8.73 7.98
CA GLY A 221 -5.25 -7.67 8.88
C GLY A 221 -5.90 -7.69 10.25
N ASP A 222 -5.70 -6.58 10.95
CA ASP A 222 -6.30 -6.28 12.24
C ASP A 222 -6.70 -4.80 12.24
N VAL A 223 -8.01 -4.53 12.18
CA VAL A 223 -8.52 -3.15 11.98
C VAL A 223 -8.23 -2.25 13.18
N GLU A 224 -8.14 -2.79 14.39
CA GLU A 224 -7.76 -2.02 15.57
C GLU A 224 -6.30 -1.58 15.49
N LYS A 225 -5.40 -2.51 15.20
CA LYS A 225 -3.98 -2.23 15.06
C LYS A 225 -3.70 -1.35 13.83
N TRP A 226 -4.50 -1.51 12.77
CA TRP A 226 -4.38 -0.68 11.56
C TRP A 226 -4.52 0.81 11.86
N VAL A 227 -5.48 1.19 12.71
CA VAL A 227 -5.64 2.58 13.17
C VAL A 227 -4.37 3.10 13.84
N ALA A 228 -3.72 2.28 14.68
CA ALA A 228 -2.47 2.64 15.35
C ALA A 228 -1.29 2.72 14.38
N THR A 229 -1.21 1.81 13.40
CA THR A 229 -0.17 1.80 12.36
C THR A 229 -0.26 3.04 11.48
N LEU A 230 -1.47 3.45 11.08
CA LEU A 230 -1.68 4.70 10.34
C LEU A 230 -1.27 5.93 11.16
N ASP A 231 -1.50 5.93 12.48
CA ASP A 231 -1.03 7.00 13.36
C ASP A 231 0.50 7.06 13.41
N ALA A 232 1.18 5.91 13.47
CA ALA A 232 2.63 5.85 13.39
C ALA A 232 3.16 6.37 12.05
N ALA A 233 2.55 5.97 10.93
CA ALA A 233 2.91 6.45 9.59
C ALA A 233 2.71 7.97 9.45
N ARG A 234 1.64 8.54 10.01
CA ARG A 234 1.39 9.99 10.01
C ARG A 234 2.48 10.79 10.73
N LYS A 235 3.06 10.23 11.81
CA LYS A 235 4.13 10.87 12.58
C LYS A 235 5.44 11.04 11.79
N LEU A 236 5.64 10.29 10.71
CA LEU A 236 6.76 10.50 9.79
C LEU A 236 6.66 11.86 9.07
N GLY A 237 5.47 12.42 8.98
CA GLY A 237 5.24 13.73 8.38
C GLY A 237 5.47 13.76 6.87
N ALA A 238 5.17 12.67 6.18
CA ALA A 238 5.28 12.59 4.72
C ALA A 238 4.45 13.68 4.02
N ARG A 239 4.98 14.22 2.92
CA ARG A 239 4.29 15.18 2.06
C ARG A 239 3.62 14.51 0.88
N VAL A 240 4.20 13.41 0.39
CA VAL A 240 3.66 12.61 -0.69
C VAL A 240 3.41 11.21 -0.14
N ILE A 241 2.19 10.74 -0.32
CA ILE A 241 1.78 9.37 0.01
C ILE A 241 1.58 8.61 -1.30
N CYS A 242 2.30 7.52 -1.45
CA CYS A 242 2.20 6.55 -2.54
C CYS A 242 1.48 5.31 -2.01
N PRO A 243 0.15 5.22 -2.15
CA PRO A 243 -0.65 4.10 -1.64
C PRO A 243 -0.41 2.85 -2.49
N GLY A 244 -0.79 1.68 -1.97
CA GLY A 244 -0.76 0.44 -2.74
C GLY A 244 -1.76 0.44 -3.90
N HIS A 245 -2.91 1.08 -3.71
CA HIS A 245 -3.94 1.26 -4.74
C HIS A 245 -4.53 2.66 -4.75
N GLY A 246 -4.93 3.11 -5.95
CA GLY A 246 -5.51 4.42 -6.19
C GLY A 246 -4.45 5.52 -6.35
N PRO A 247 -4.87 6.75 -6.61
CA PRO A 247 -3.95 7.84 -6.94
C PRO A 247 -3.08 8.21 -5.73
N ARG A 248 -1.83 8.59 -6.00
CA ARG A 248 -0.98 9.20 -4.98
C ARG A 248 -1.64 10.44 -4.38
N GLY A 249 -1.30 10.74 -3.14
CA GLY A 249 -1.90 11.87 -2.43
C GLY A 249 -0.91 12.61 -1.55
N VAL A 250 -1.44 13.43 -0.69
CA VAL A 250 -0.72 14.15 0.36
C VAL A 250 -1.05 13.54 1.73
N GLY A 251 -0.45 14.05 2.80
CA GLY A 251 -0.58 13.49 4.14
C GLY A 251 -2.01 13.22 4.64
N ASP A 252 -3.02 13.90 4.07
CA ASP A 252 -4.43 13.70 4.42
C ASP A 252 -4.95 12.29 4.08
N VAL A 253 -4.35 11.62 3.08
CA VAL A 253 -4.76 10.24 2.71
C VAL A 253 -4.65 9.29 3.90
N LEU A 254 -3.56 9.37 4.68
CA LEU A 254 -3.39 8.56 5.89
C LEU A 254 -4.42 8.93 6.97
N ALA A 255 -4.68 10.22 7.17
CA ALA A 255 -5.63 10.71 8.16
C ALA A 255 -7.06 10.31 7.83
N ASP A 256 -7.44 10.40 6.56
CA ASP A 256 -8.78 10.09 6.09
C ASP A 256 -9.07 8.59 6.17
N GLN A 257 -8.11 7.74 5.80
CA GLN A 257 -8.26 6.30 5.95
C GLN A 257 -8.32 5.89 7.43
N GLN A 258 -7.49 6.51 8.28
CA GLN A 258 -7.56 6.29 9.73
C GLN A 258 -8.96 6.64 10.26
N ARG A 259 -9.50 7.81 9.88
CA ARG A 259 -10.86 8.25 10.23
C ARG A 259 -11.92 7.27 9.73
N PHE A 260 -11.77 6.74 8.52
CA PHE A 260 -12.68 5.72 7.99
C PHE A 260 -12.75 4.50 8.91
N PHE A 261 -11.59 3.92 9.28
CA PHE A 261 -11.57 2.77 10.18
C PHE A 261 -12.07 3.09 11.59
N GLN A 262 -11.75 4.26 12.12
CA GLN A 262 -12.28 4.71 13.42
C GLN A 262 -13.82 4.81 13.37
N SER A 263 -14.37 5.45 12.34
CA SER A 263 -15.80 5.61 12.16
C SER A 263 -16.51 4.26 11.96
N LEU A 264 -15.92 3.34 11.19
CA LEU A 264 -16.41 1.98 11.03
C LEU A 264 -16.48 1.25 12.39
N ARG A 265 -15.38 1.30 13.16
CA ARG A 265 -15.29 0.70 14.49
C ARG A 265 -16.32 1.29 15.47
N GLU A 266 -16.56 2.60 15.43
CA GLU A 266 -17.59 3.26 16.24
C GLU A 266 -18.98 2.73 15.94
N GLN A 267 -19.36 2.60 14.65
CA GLN A 267 -20.65 2.05 14.26
C GLN A 267 -20.82 0.61 14.74
N VAL A 268 -19.80 -0.23 14.55
CA VAL A 268 -19.84 -1.64 14.98
C VAL A 268 -19.85 -1.75 16.51
N SER A 269 -19.08 -0.93 17.22
CA SER A 269 -19.07 -0.87 18.69
C SER A 269 -20.45 -0.59 19.27
N ALA A 270 -21.23 0.28 18.63
CA ALA A 270 -22.61 0.54 19.05
C ALA A 270 -23.48 -0.72 18.97
N LEU A 271 -23.32 -1.54 17.93
CA LEU A 271 -24.05 -2.81 17.79
C LEU A 271 -23.61 -3.83 18.84
N VAL A 272 -22.31 -3.94 19.12
CA VAL A 272 -21.75 -4.83 20.15
C VAL A 272 -22.28 -4.43 21.53
N LYS A 273 -22.25 -3.14 21.90
CA LYS A 273 -22.80 -2.63 23.16
C LYS A 273 -24.31 -2.90 23.32
N ALA A 274 -25.03 -2.81 22.20
CA ALA A 274 -26.47 -3.15 22.16
C ALA A 274 -26.73 -4.66 22.11
N LYS A 275 -25.71 -5.52 22.24
CA LYS A 275 -25.79 -6.99 22.20
C LYS A 275 -26.54 -7.53 20.98
N LYS A 276 -26.31 -6.89 19.80
CA LYS A 276 -26.94 -7.32 18.55
C LYS A 276 -26.41 -8.68 18.12
N SER A 277 -27.32 -9.56 17.67
CA SER A 277 -26.95 -10.85 17.09
C SER A 277 -26.19 -10.66 15.75
N GLY A 278 -25.43 -11.68 15.31
CA GLY A 278 -24.75 -11.64 14.03
C GLY A 278 -25.65 -11.31 12.84
N GLN A 279 -26.90 -11.82 12.82
CA GLN A 279 -27.87 -11.45 11.80
C GLN A 279 -28.22 -9.96 11.85
N GLN A 280 -28.49 -9.43 13.05
CA GLN A 280 -28.77 -8.00 13.22
C GLN A 280 -27.59 -7.10 12.84
N VAL A 281 -26.35 -7.58 13.01
CA VAL A 281 -25.16 -6.88 12.51
C VAL A 281 -25.17 -6.83 10.98
N ARG A 282 -25.50 -7.95 10.33
CA ARG A 282 -25.63 -8.00 8.85
C ARG A 282 -26.75 -7.10 8.33
N ASP A 283 -27.88 -7.08 9.02
CA ASP A 283 -29.01 -6.22 8.67
C ASP A 283 -28.68 -4.72 8.79
N ALA A 284 -27.69 -4.37 9.64
CA ALA A 284 -27.24 -2.99 9.82
C ALA A 284 -26.21 -2.51 8.77
N ILE A 285 -25.63 -3.40 7.94
CA ILE A 285 -24.54 -3.09 7.00
C ILE A 285 -24.91 -1.93 6.07
N GLU A 286 -26.10 -1.95 5.46
CA GLU A 286 -26.54 -0.89 4.54
C GLU A 286 -26.67 0.46 5.24
N GLY A 287 -27.18 0.49 6.46
CA GLY A 287 -27.29 1.71 7.27
C GLY A 287 -25.93 2.27 7.65
N ILE A 288 -24.96 1.41 8.01
CA ILE A 288 -23.57 1.82 8.28
C ILE A 288 -22.94 2.36 7.01
N ASN A 289 -23.08 1.67 5.87
CA ASN A 289 -22.56 2.12 4.57
C ASN A 289 -23.07 3.51 4.21
N ALA A 290 -24.41 3.72 4.30
CA ALA A 290 -25.03 5.00 4.00
C ALA A 290 -24.49 6.12 4.90
N LYS A 291 -24.32 5.84 6.20
CA LYS A 291 -23.80 6.81 7.17
C LYS A 291 -22.36 7.20 6.88
N LEU A 292 -21.47 6.24 6.60
CA LEU A 292 -20.08 6.52 6.28
C LEU A 292 -19.92 7.19 4.90
N SER A 293 -20.76 6.82 3.93
CA SER A 293 -20.77 7.45 2.60
C SER A 293 -21.24 8.91 2.62
N ALA A 294 -22.00 9.32 3.64
CA ALA A 294 -22.42 10.71 3.81
C ALA A 294 -21.30 11.63 4.32
N ASP A 295 -20.23 11.09 4.92
CA ASP A 295 -19.07 11.87 5.32
C ASP A 295 -18.12 12.04 4.12
N GLN A 296 -18.12 13.25 3.52
CA GLN A 296 -17.35 13.55 2.30
C GLN A 296 -15.85 13.29 2.44
N GLN A 297 -15.30 13.36 3.64
CA GLN A 297 -13.87 13.14 3.89
C GLN A 297 -13.49 11.67 3.70
N ILE A 298 -14.38 10.74 4.08
CA ILE A 298 -14.09 9.30 4.08
C ILE A 298 -14.91 8.51 3.05
N ALA A 299 -15.88 9.13 2.39
CA ALA A 299 -16.77 8.45 1.44
C ALA A 299 -16.02 7.65 0.36
N ARG A 300 -14.84 8.11 -0.07
CA ARG A 300 -14.03 7.41 -1.07
C ARG A 300 -13.49 6.05 -0.61
N TYR A 301 -13.44 5.79 0.69
CA TYR A 301 -13.00 4.52 1.28
C TYR A 301 -14.13 3.52 1.46
N VAL A 302 -15.38 3.98 1.34
CA VAL A 302 -16.54 3.12 1.54
C VAL A 302 -16.75 2.24 0.32
N GLY A 303 -16.50 0.95 0.50
CA GLY A 303 -16.74 -0.06 -0.53
C GLY A 303 -18.22 -0.31 -0.78
N LYS A 304 -18.52 -1.12 -1.78
CA LYS A 304 -19.89 -1.54 -2.13
C LYS A 304 -20.06 -3.05 -1.96
N GLY A 305 -21.30 -3.46 -1.68
CA GLY A 305 -21.66 -4.88 -1.66
C GLY A 305 -20.93 -5.69 -0.59
N ASP A 306 -20.56 -6.91 -0.93
CA ASP A 306 -19.99 -7.88 0.00
C ASP A 306 -18.62 -7.45 0.58
N GLY A 307 -17.84 -6.65 -0.14
CA GLY A 307 -16.56 -6.14 0.35
C GLY A 307 -16.73 -5.27 1.61
N PHE A 308 -17.67 -4.32 1.59
CA PHE A 308 -17.97 -3.51 2.76
C PHE A 308 -18.59 -4.34 3.89
N GLY A 309 -19.48 -5.28 3.54
CA GLY A 309 -20.06 -6.21 4.52
C GLY A 309 -19.00 -7.02 5.27
N SER A 310 -17.98 -7.48 4.57
CA SER A 310 -16.84 -8.20 5.16
C SER A 310 -16.05 -7.33 6.15
N GLN A 311 -15.89 -6.03 5.88
CA GLN A 311 -15.25 -5.10 6.81
C GLN A 311 -16.05 -4.95 8.12
N VAL A 312 -17.38 -4.82 8.03
CA VAL A 312 -18.26 -4.75 9.21
C VAL A 312 -18.19 -6.03 10.03
N GLU A 313 -18.29 -7.21 9.36
CA GLU A 313 -18.21 -8.50 10.00
C GLU A 313 -16.84 -8.74 10.66
N LYS A 314 -15.74 -8.35 10.01
CA LYS A 314 -14.37 -8.46 10.55
C LYS A 314 -14.24 -7.66 11.84
N VAL A 315 -14.65 -6.39 11.82
CA VAL A 315 -14.59 -5.53 13.02
C VAL A 315 -15.46 -6.09 14.16
N TYR A 316 -16.64 -6.61 13.86
CA TYR A 316 -17.47 -7.27 14.87
C TYR A 316 -16.78 -8.50 15.47
N ASN A 317 -16.19 -9.34 14.63
CA ASN A 317 -15.45 -10.52 15.08
C ASN A 317 -14.25 -10.16 15.97
N GLU A 318 -13.48 -9.13 15.59
CA GLU A 318 -12.37 -8.62 16.40
C GLU A 318 -12.83 -8.11 17.77
N MET A 319 -13.94 -7.36 17.82
CA MET A 319 -14.46 -6.79 19.07
C MET A 319 -15.07 -7.83 20.01
N THR A 320 -15.62 -8.90 19.48
CA THR A 320 -16.36 -9.90 20.27
C THR A 320 -15.59 -11.18 20.53
N GLY A 321 -14.53 -11.44 19.76
CA GLY A 321 -13.84 -12.72 19.70
C GLY A 321 -14.71 -13.85 19.09
N GLN A 322 -15.85 -13.51 18.50
CA GLN A 322 -16.80 -14.47 17.90
C GLN A 322 -16.67 -14.41 16.38
N GLN A 323 -16.63 -15.58 15.76
CA GLN A 323 -16.74 -15.69 14.30
C GLN A 323 -18.21 -15.73 13.91
N LEU A 324 -18.67 -14.78 13.11
CA LEU A 324 -19.99 -14.88 12.50
C LEU A 324 -20.04 -16.09 11.56
N PRO A 325 -21.08 -16.93 11.62
CA PRO A 325 -21.20 -18.08 10.73
C PRO A 325 -21.15 -17.60 9.26
N ALA A 326 -20.48 -18.37 8.39
CA ALA A 326 -20.43 -18.06 6.97
C ALA A 326 -21.85 -17.81 6.40
N LYS A 327 -22.00 -16.81 5.54
CA LYS A 327 -23.28 -16.59 4.84
C LYS A 327 -23.65 -17.89 4.10
N LYS A 328 -24.86 -18.42 4.32
CA LYS A 328 -25.39 -19.47 3.46
C LYS A 328 -25.52 -18.87 2.06
N VAL A 329 -24.62 -19.20 1.16
CA VAL A 329 -24.72 -18.78 -0.23
C VAL A 329 -25.82 -19.59 -0.87
N ALA A 330 -26.85 -18.92 -1.39
CA ALA A 330 -27.74 -19.53 -2.37
C ALA A 330 -26.88 -19.99 -3.55
N SER A 331 -26.97 -21.26 -3.91
CA SER A 331 -26.04 -22.01 -4.74
C SER A 331 -25.85 -21.52 -6.20
N ASP A 332 -26.44 -20.40 -6.60
CA ASP A 332 -26.51 -19.98 -8.02
C ASP A 332 -25.81 -18.66 -8.39
N ALA A 333 -25.27 -17.88 -7.45
CA ALA A 333 -24.74 -16.55 -7.77
C ALA A 333 -23.20 -16.48 -7.90
N ARG A 334 -22.46 -17.47 -7.40
CA ARG A 334 -20.98 -17.39 -7.28
C ARG A 334 -20.21 -17.52 -8.61
N SER A 335 -20.78 -18.13 -9.63
CA SER A 335 -20.04 -18.38 -10.88
C SER A 335 -19.99 -17.20 -11.85
N ARG A 336 -20.79 -16.18 -11.66
CA ARG A 336 -20.90 -15.05 -12.62
C ARG A 336 -20.20 -13.76 -12.16
N HIS A 337 -20.07 -13.52 -10.86
CA HIS A 337 -19.49 -12.25 -10.34
C HIS A 337 -17.96 -12.30 -10.21
N ALA A 338 -17.39 -13.44 -9.85
CA ALA A 338 -15.94 -13.62 -9.77
C ALA A 338 -15.23 -13.56 -11.15
N ARG A 339 -15.99 -13.80 -12.24
CA ARG A 339 -15.47 -13.72 -13.61
C ARG A 339 -15.48 -12.31 -14.21
N ALA A 340 -16.24 -11.38 -13.64
CA ALA A 340 -16.44 -10.05 -14.23
C ALA A 340 -15.45 -8.99 -13.73
N HIS A 341 -14.78 -9.19 -12.62
CA HIS A 341 -13.99 -8.13 -11.99
C HIS A 341 -12.57 -8.51 -11.59
N GLY A 342 -12.00 -9.63 -12.04
CA GLY A 342 -10.56 -9.90 -11.82
C GLY A 342 -10.04 -9.68 -10.38
N LEU A 343 -10.90 -9.29 -9.46
CA LEU A 343 -10.65 -9.22 -8.03
C LEU A 343 -10.63 -10.65 -7.53
N ALA A 344 -9.50 -11.32 -7.78
CA ALA A 344 -9.17 -12.54 -7.08
C ALA A 344 -9.22 -12.18 -5.59
N LEU A 345 -10.07 -12.90 -4.89
CA LEU A 345 -10.02 -12.98 -3.46
C LEU A 345 -8.55 -13.08 -3.04
N ALA A 346 -8.03 -12.03 -2.42
CA ALA A 346 -6.77 -12.06 -1.70
C ALA A 346 -6.79 -13.19 -0.69
#